data_e1eba8c8d0541d60c2bfddf33ba4cd8f
#
_entry.id   e1eba8c8d0541d60c2bfddf33ba4cd8f
#
_cell.length_a   1.000
_cell.length_b   1.000
_cell.length_c   1.000
_cell.angle_alpha   90.00
_cell.angle_beta   90.00
_cell.angle_gamma   90.00
#
_symmetry.space_group_name_H-M   'P 1'
#
loop_
_entity.id
_entity.type
_entity.pdbx_description
1 polymer ?
#
loop_
_entity_poly.entity_id
_entity_poly.type
_entity_poly.pdbx_seq_one_letter_code
_entity_poly.pdbx_strand_id
1 'polypeptide(L)'
;MCPQTRRFMAGAATLMALIAVGPAHAAEPSAGEVAKAAQAKKKKGPGRGEKAVAKALRDAVRKKRISRRNYKRYRTLYSRARKTRKRLKGARGRELGAVIVTLDRIALRRKLVGSRMPALFLILQRNTQYWPRKPFPRNRDRVTFRGSELLFEYYAGKGLQLQPLVNFKQANIMHGACVKATGQPCRRAALARLLGEMVKTSSRRGGFRTWEYYFSFGGGAPPWISGMAQATGIQAFARASQLLADPRWLNYARDSFGAFQAPPPTGVATTGPFTGAHYLQYSFAPRLFIFNAFLQSVIGLYDYATITGDAAAQGLYARAEPEARLEVPASDTGDWSLYSFRGRESTREYHELLREFMASLCNRVKAPEYCSAARRYRDYMTDPAELVFTGPPTAVKGEETRVTFDVSKLSAVEITITTQGKTSLNKVATFRRGPGSFAWKPGTTGTYTVRLAAKELRTGQGLRTRTSGEIESLP
;
A
#
# COMPACT_ATOMS: atom_id res chain seq x y z
N MET A 1 13.09 36.84 -32.56
CA MET A 1 12.02 37.54 -31.87
C MET A 1 11.13 36.55 -31.18
N CYS A 2 11.34 36.53 -30.00
CA CYS A 2 10.56 36.40 -28.76
C CYS A 2 10.00 35.04 -28.40
N PRO A 3 10.16 34.72 -27.13
CA PRO A 3 10.07 33.38 -26.55
C PRO A 3 8.84 33.23 -25.68
N GLN A 4 8.37 32.02 -25.50
CA GLN A 4 7.68 31.65 -24.23
C GLN A 4 7.66 30.14 -24.06
N THR A 5 8.79 29.64 -23.59
CA THR A 5 8.84 28.41 -22.82
C THR A 5 8.97 28.80 -21.36
N ARG A 6 7.89 28.73 -20.55
CA ARG A 6 7.99 28.79 -19.10
C ARG A 6 6.96 27.88 -18.43
N ARG A 7 7.54 27.01 -17.56
CA ARG A 7 6.94 26.40 -16.38
C ARG A 7 6.02 25.19 -16.56
N PHE A 8 6.66 24.02 -16.68
CA PHE A 8 6.19 22.82 -16.04
C PHE A 8 7.37 22.18 -15.29
N MET A 9 7.76 22.84 -14.20
CA MET A 9 8.69 22.30 -13.22
C MET A 9 8.12 22.64 -11.84
N ALA A 10 7.42 21.72 -11.27
CA ALA A 10 7.30 21.54 -9.82
C ALA A 10 6.32 20.38 -9.58
N GLY A 11 6.80 19.26 -9.09
CA GLY A 11 5.89 18.21 -8.67
C GLY A 11 6.49 16.81 -8.52
N ALA A 12 7.81 16.64 -8.64
CA ALA A 12 8.42 15.31 -8.50
C ALA A 12 9.26 15.11 -7.21
N ALA A 13 9.24 16.05 -6.28
CA ALA A 13 10.16 16.02 -5.12
C ALA A 13 9.51 15.67 -3.78
N THR A 14 8.20 15.47 -3.68
CA THR A 14 7.58 15.31 -2.36
C THR A 14 6.54 14.20 -2.33
N LEU A 15 6.89 12.98 -2.76
CA LEU A 15 6.08 11.81 -2.42
C LEU A 15 6.92 10.81 -1.61
N MET A 16 7.45 11.27 -0.50
CA MET A 16 7.69 10.41 0.68
C MET A 16 6.37 10.16 1.42
N ALA A 17 5.25 10.11 0.72
CA ALA A 17 3.98 9.79 1.32
C ALA A 17 3.94 8.31 1.68
N LEU A 18 3.89 8.10 2.94
CA LEU A 18 3.45 6.95 3.69
C LEU A 18 2.43 6.09 2.91
N ILE A 19 2.85 4.96 2.39
CA ILE A 19 1.90 3.88 2.12
C ILE A 19 1.48 3.35 3.49
N ALA A 20 0.57 4.04 4.13
CA ALA A 20 -0.16 3.54 5.26
C ALA A 20 -1.16 2.51 4.73
N VAL A 21 -0.75 1.26 4.69
CA VAL A 21 -1.71 0.15 4.59
C VAL A 21 -2.44 0.14 5.93
N GLY A 22 -3.53 0.87 6.04
CA GLY A 22 -4.46 0.73 7.14
C GLY A 22 -5.05 -0.68 7.11
N PRO A 23 -5.20 -1.37 8.24
CA PRO A 23 -5.78 -2.69 8.28
C PRO A 23 -7.25 -2.62 7.88
N ALA A 24 -7.69 -3.54 7.03
CA ALA A 24 -9.06 -4.02 7.15
C ALA A 24 -9.19 -4.54 8.60
N HIS A 25 -10.06 -3.92 9.39
CA HIS A 25 -10.35 -4.39 10.74
C HIS A 25 -10.95 -5.79 10.66
N ALA A 26 -10.09 -6.81 10.77
CA ALA A 26 -10.47 -8.01 11.47
C ALA A 26 -10.13 -7.73 12.94
N ALA A 27 -11.09 -7.88 13.85
CA ALA A 27 -10.93 -7.67 15.26
C ALA A 27 -9.69 -8.40 15.76
N GLU A 28 -8.75 -7.67 16.36
CA GLU A 28 -7.61 -8.28 17.03
C GLU A 28 -8.09 -8.94 18.30
N PRO A 29 -7.64 -10.16 18.63
CA PRO A 29 -7.90 -10.75 19.93
C PRO A 29 -7.27 -9.86 21.00
N SER A 30 -8.03 -9.59 22.06
CA SER A 30 -7.67 -8.71 23.16
C SER A 30 -6.36 -9.13 23.85
N ALA A 31 -5.64 -8.15 24.37
CA ALA A 31 -4.35 -8.29 25.05
C ALA A 31 -4.40 -9.21 26.31
N GLY A 32 -5.56 -9.73 26.68
CA GLY A 32 -5.78 -10.54 27.87
C GLY A 32 -5.29 -12.00 27.81
N GLU A 33 -5.16 -12.58 26.60
CA GLU A 33 -4.79 -14.01 26.49
C GLU A 33 -3.27 -14.31 26.51
N VAL A 34 -2.44 -13.29 26.46
CA VAL A 34 -0.97 -13.48 26.47
C VAL A 34 -0.38 -13.44 27.88
N ALA A 35 -1.14 -13.04 28.89
CA ALA A 35 -0.62 -12.74 30.23
C ALA A 35 -0.56 -13.92 31.20
N LYS A 36 -1.19 -15.06 30.94
CA LYS A 36 -1.30 -16.20 31.92
C LYS A 36 -0.25 -17.29 31.82
N ALA A 37 0.88 -17.11 31.16
CA ALA A 37 1.92 -18.14 31.04
C ALA A 37 3.26 -17.77 31.71
N ALA A 38 3.25 -17.07 32.82
CA ALA A 38 4.49 -16.68 33.53
C ALA A 38 4.49 -17.12 35.00
N GLN A 39 4.51 -18.43 35.24
CA GLN A 39 4.99 -18.98 36.53
C GLN A 39 5.40 -20.44 36.38
N ALA A 40 6.71 -20.73 36.35
CA ALA A 40 7.42 -21.81 36.99
C ALA A 40 8.86 -21.91 36.46
N LYS A 41 9.85 -21.57 37.27
CA LYS A 41 11.28 -21.77 37.01
C LYS A 41 11.66 -23.24 37.15
N LYS A 42 11.49 -24.04 36.09
CA LYS A 42 12.29 -25.26 35.84
C LYS A 42 13.09 -25.00 34.58
N LYS A 43 14.38 -25.42 34.52
CA LYS A 43 15.19 -25.39 33.31
C LYS A 43 14.43 -26.18 32.23
N LYS A 44 13.51 -25.50 31.52
CA LYS A 44 12.78 -26.11 30.40
C LYS A 44 13.78 -26.32 29.28
N GLY A 45 13.88 -27.53 28.80
CA GLY A 45 14.61 -27.88 27.59
C GLY A 45 14.15 -27.02 26.38
N PRO A 46 14.84 -27.10 25.25
CA PRO A 46 14.51 -26.28 24.08
C PRO A 46 13.06 -26.46 23.66
N GLY A 47 12.35 -25.33 23.49
CA GLY A 47 10.94 -25.34 23.09
C GLY A 47 10.73 -25.94 21.69
N ARG A 48 9.47 -26.30 21.36
CA ARG A 48 9.10 -26.91 20.07
C ARG A 48 9.65 -26.11 18.85
N GLY A 49 9.51 -24.77 18.87
CA GLY A 49 10.02 -23.89 17.80
C GLY A 49 11.54 -23.93 17.67
N GLU A 50 12.27 -23.90 18.81
CA GLU A 50 13.72 -24.00 18.83
C GLU A 50 14.23 -25.33 18.25
N LYS A 51 13.57 -26.45 18.61
CA LYS A 51 13.87 -27.77 18.02
C LYS A 51 13.60 -27.77 16.52
N ALA A 52 12.53 -27.13 16.05
CA ALA A 52 12.17 -27.04 14.63
C ALA A 52 13.19 -26.20 13.83
N VAL A 53 13.65 -25.05 14.36
CA VAL A 53 14.70 -24.23 13.75
C VAL A 53 16.01 -25.01 13.68
N ALA A 54 16.42 -25.67 14.78
CA ALA A 54 17.63 -26.47 14.82
C ALA A 54 17.59 -27.64 13.81
N LYS A 55 16.42 -28.30 13.68
CA LYS A 55 16.22 -29.36 12.68
C LYS A 55 16.32 -28.81 11.26
N ALA A 56 15.63 -27.69 10.95
CA ALA A 56 15.68 -27.07 9.62
C ALA A 56 17.11 -26.69 9.20
N LEU A 57 17.93 -26.16 10.13
CA LEU A 57 19.33 -25.83 9.88
C LEU A 57 20.19 -27.07 9.59
N ARG A 58 20.02 -28.16 10.38
CA ARG A 58 20.72 -29.43 10.14
C ARG A 58 20.33 -30.05 8.79
N ASP A 59 19.03 -30.07 8.48
CA ASP A 59 18.54 -30.60 7.21
C ASP A 59 19.06 -29.81 6.01
N ALA A 60 19.12 -28.46 6.13
CA ALA A 60 19.62 -27.59 5.06
C ALA A 60 21.12 -27.79 4.79
N VAL A 61 21.95 -27.95 5.80
CA VAL A 61 23.38 -28.20 5.60
C VAL A 61 23.65 -29.62 5.11
N ARG A 62 22.91 -30.63 5.62
CA ARG A 62 23.01 -32.01 5.15
C ARG A 62 22.66 -32.14 3.68
N LYS A 63 21.60 -31.44 3.24
CA LYS A 63 21.16 -31.39 1.83
C LYS A 63 21.96 -30.41 0.96
N LYS A 64 23.08 -29.88 1.45
CA LYS A 64 23.94 -28.91 0.76
C LYS A 64 23.21 -27.65 0.27
N ARG A 65 22.07 -27.29 0.92
CA ARG A 65 21.27 -26.09 0.61
C ARG A 65 21.82 -24.82 1.26
N ILE A 66 22.67 -24.97 2.29
CA ILE A 66 23.47 -23.92 2.90
C ILE A 66 24.88 -24.47 3.19
N SER A 67 25.87 -23.56 3.22
CA SER A 67 27.24 -23.94 3.58
C SER A 67 27.37 -24.23 5.09
N ARG A 68 28.42 -24.99 5.48
CA ARG A 68 28.76 -25.21 6.90
C ARG A 68 29.02 -23.88 7.65
N ARG A 69 29.60 -22.88 6.96
CA ARG A 69 29.82 -21.52 7.49
C ARG A 69 28.47 -20.86 7.83
N ASN A 70 27.50 -20.89 6.91
CA ASN A 70 26.17 -20.32 7.13
C ASN A 70 25.41 -21.08 8.22
N TYR A 71 25.50 -22.40 8.29
CA TYR A 71 24.92 -23.18 9.39
C TYR A 71 25.43 -22.71 10.75
N LYS A 72 26.78 -22.61 10.94
CA LYS A 72 27.38 -22.13 12.17
C LYS A 72 26.90 -20.71 12.51
N ARG A 73 26.93 -19.80 11.51
CA ARG A 73 26.48 -18.41 11.64
C ARG A 73 25.03 -18.30 12.08
N TYR A 74 24.10 -19.00 11.41
CA TYR A 74 22.67 -18.94 11.71
C TYR A 74 22.35 -19.51 13.09
N ARG A 75 22.96 -20.61 13.47
CA ARG A 75 22.85 -21.20 14.81
C ARG A 75 23.29 -20.22 15.91
N THR A 76 24.45 -19.61 15.75
CA THR A 76 24.99 -18.63 16.69
C THR A 76 24.07 -17.40 16.77
N LEU A 77 23.62 -16.89 15.64
CA LEU A 77 22.72 -15.72 15.58
C LEU A 77 21.37 -16.01 16.28
N TYR A 78 20.77 -17.15 16.03
CA TYR A 78 19.53 -17.56 16.70
C TYR A 78 19.70 -17.66 18.22
N SER A 79 20.77 -18.30 18.69
CA SER A 79 21.11 -18.35 20.10
C SER A 79 21.31 -16.95 20.71
N ARG A 80 22.05 -16.06 20.01
CA ARG A 80 22.29 -14.68 20.44
C ARG A 80 20.96 -13.91 20.54
N ALA A 81 20.08 -14.01 19.54
CA ALA A 81 18.78 -13.34 19.55
C ALA A 81 17.96 -13.76 20.79
N ARG A 82 17.89 -15.04 21.08
CA ARG A 82 17.19 -15.56 22.27
C ARG A 82 17.80 -15.06 23.59
N LYS A 83 19.15 -15.02 23.70
CA LYS A 83 19.84 -14.46 24.86
C LYS A 83 19.57 -12.95 24.99
N THR A 84 19.61 -12.21 23.88
CA THR A 84 19.30 -10.76 23.86
C THR A 84 17.86 -10.52 24.28
N ARG A 85 16.89 -11.26 23.72
CA ARG A 85 15.48 -11.15 24.12
C ARG A 85 15.25 -11.34 25.61
N LYS A 86 15.94 -12.31 26.26
CA LYS A 86 15.81 -12.54 27.71
C LYS A 86 16.29 -11.36 28.55
N ARG A 87 17.25 -10.58 28.05
CA ARG A 87 17.78 -9.38 28.74
C ARG A 87 16.97 -8.11 28.50
N LEU A 88 16.20 -8.05 27.38
CA LEU A 88 15.35 -6.92 27.08
C LEU A 88 14.05 -6.98 27.86
N LYS A 89 13.70 -5.87 28.53
CA LYS A 89 12.44 -5.70 29.24
C LYS A 89 11.39 -4.97 28.38
N GLY A 90 10.12 -5.08 28.76
CA GLY A 90 9.02 -4.32 28.19
C GLY A 90 8.83 -4.49 26.67
N ALA A 91 8.48 -3.41 25.99
CA ALA A 91 8.16 -3.41 24.55
C ALA A 91 9.30 -3.91 23.68
N ARG A 92 10.56 -3.52 23.96
CA ARG A 92 11.72 -3.96 23.17
C ARG A 92 11.89 -5.48 23.16
N GLY A 93 11.68 -6.12 24.32
CA GLY A 93 11.69 -7.59 24.45
C GLY A 93 10.54 -8.25 23.70
N ARG A 94 9.35 -7.60 23.66
CA ARG A 94 8.19 -8.09 22.89
C ARG A 94 8.49 -8.05 21.38
N GLU A 95 9.01 -6.95 20.87
CA GLU A 95 9.33 -6.81 19.45
C GLU A 95 10.35 -7.84 18.95
N LEU A 96 11.49 -8.00 19.64
CA LEU A 96 12.45 -9.05 19.28
C LEU A 96 11.85 -10.44 19.46
N GLY A 97 11.00 -10.62 20.48
CA GLY A 97 10.26 -11.86 20.73
C GLY A 97 9.34 -12.23 19.57
N ALA A 98 8.62 -11.26 19.00
CA ALA A 98 7.73 -11.48 17.87
C ALA A 98 8.49 -11.99 16.62
N VAL A 99 9.68 -11.44 16.34
CA VAL A 99 10.55 -11.88 15.23
C VAL A 99 11.03 -13.33 15.46
N ILE A 100 11.44 -13.68 16.69
CA ILE A 100 11.85 -15.04 17.04
C ILE A 100 10.68 -16.02 16.88
N VAL A 101 9.51 -15.68 17.43
CA VAL A 101 8.29 -16.50 17.33
C VAL A 101 7.86 -16.71 15.87
N THR A 102 8.00 -15.68 15.03
CA THR A 102 7.70 -15.80 13.61
C THR A 102 8.64 -16.78 12.91
N LEU A 103 9.95 -16.70 13.18
CA LEU A 103 10.92 -17.67 12.66
C LEU A 103 10.62 -19.10 13.14
N ASP A 104 10.28 -19.27 14.42
CA ASP A 104 9.89 -20.54 14.99
C ASP A 104 8.65 -21.13 14.31
N ARG A 105 7.60 -20.31 14.09
CA ARG A 105 6.39 -20.71 13.39
C ARG A 105 6.64 -21.12 11.94
N ILE A 106 7.49 -20.39 11.23
CA ILE A 106 7.91 -20.74 9.85
C ILE A 106 8.63 -22.09 9.85
N ALA A 107 9.49 -22.36 10.83
CA ALA A 107 10.18 -23.64 10.98
C ALA A 107 9.22 -24.79 11.33
N LEU A 108 8.29 -24.59 12.26
CA LEU A 108 7.27 -25.57 12.63
C LEU A 108 6.38 -25.97 11.44
N ARG A 109 6.07 -25.01 10.57
CA ARG A 109 5.34 -25.25 9.32
C ARG A 109 6.21 -25.85 8.20
N ARG A 110 7.43 -26.26 8.48
CA ARG A 110 8.42 -26.80 7.53
C ARG A 110 8.75 -25.83 6.37
N LYS A 111 8.50 -24.52 6.54
CA LYS A 111 8.75 -23.48 5.55
C LYS A 111 10.09 -22.77 5.70
N LEU A 112 10.91 -23.10 6.72
CA LEU A 112 12.27 -22.60 6.91
C LEU A 112 13.24 -23.44 6.04
N VAL A 113 13.20 -23.17 4.74
CA VAL A 113 14.06 -23.84 3.73
C VAL A 113 15.33 -23.01 3.43
N GLY A 114 16.35 -23.64 2.84
CA GLY A 114 17.67 -23.02 2.62
C GLY A 114 17.61 -21.68 1.90
N SER A 115 16.77 -21.54 0.87
CA SER A 115 16.62 -20.28 0.10
C SER A 115 16.00 -19.12 0.90
N ARG A 116 15.22 -19.38 1.94
CA ARG A 116 14.61 -18.38 2.82
C ARG A 116 15.51 -17.94 3.96
N MET A 117 16.47 -18.77 4.32
CA MET A 117 17.35 -18.52 5.46
C MET A 117 18.12 -17.20 5.38
N PRO A 118 18.66 -16.77 4.22
CA PRO A 118 19.37 -15.50 4.14
C PRO A 118 18.51 -14.31 4.60
N ALA A 119 17.30 -14.15 4.10
CA ALA A 119 16.39 -13.07 4.48
C ALA A 119 15.94 -13.17 5.94
N LEU A 120 15.47 -14.35 6.37
CA LEU A 120 14.97 -14.57 7.73
C LEU A 120 16.04 -14.33 8.80
N PHE A 121 17.26 -14.81 8.57
CA PHE A 121 18.35 -14.59 9.51
C PHE A 121 18.92 -13.17 9.44
N LEU A 122 18.81 -12.48 8.29
CA LEU A 122 19.12 -11.06 8.21
C LEU A 122 18.10 -10.23 9.04
N ILE A 123 16.81 -10.49 8.90
CA ILE A 123 15.75 -9.86 9.72
C ILE A 123 16.03 -10.08 11.20
N LEU A 124 16.31 -11.33 11.61
CA LEU A 124 16.63 -11.65 12.99
C LEU A 124 17.89 -10.91 13.49
N GLN A 125 18.94 -10.84 12.66
CA GLN A 125 20.18 -10.13 12.96
C GLN A 125 19.94 -8.64 13.21
N ARG A 126 19.21 -7.98 12.31
CA ARG A 126 18.95 -6.54 12.39
C ARG A 126 18.11 -6.19 13.60
N ASN A 127 17.08 -6.98 13.93
CA ASN A 127 16.33 -6.83 15.17
C ASN A 127 17.16 -7.05 16.42
N THR A 128 18.05 -8.06 16.42
CA THR A 128 18.97 -8.34 17.54
C THR A 128 19.95 -7.20 17.78
N GLN A 129 20.37 -6.49 16.73
CA GLN A 129 21.25 -5.33 16.79
C GLN A 129 20.50 -4.06 17.22
N TYR A 130 19.28 -3.87 16.76
CA TYR A 130 18.51 -2.64 16.92
C TYR A 130 17.98 -2.45 18.34
N TRP A 131 17.20 -3.43 18.83
CA TRP A 131 16.42 -3.27 20.06
C TRP A 131 17.22 -2.97 21.34
N PRO A 132 18.46 -3.41 21.51
CA PRO A 132 19.23 -3.03 22.69
C PRO A 132 19.70 -1.57 22.75
N ARG A 133 19.81 -0.91 21.59
CA ARG A 133 20.61 0.32 21.50
C ARG A 133 19.91 1.53 20.86
N LYS A 134 18.89 1.30 20.03
CA LYS A 134 18.30 2.35 19.20
C LYS A 134 16.98 2.87 19.80
N PRO A 135 16.58 4.12 19.51
CA PRO A 135 15.29 4.64 19.93
C PRO A 135 14.14 3.80 19.37
N PHE A 136 12.98 3.86 20.03
CA PHE A 136 11.79 3.10 19.58
C PHE A 136 11.20 3.84 18.37
N PRO A 137 11.02 3.17 17.20
CA PRO A 137 10.51 3.83 16.00
C PRO A 137 8.99 3.95 16.06
N ARG A 138 8.44 4.88 15.29
CA ARG A 138 6.99 4.93 15.03
C ARG A 138 6.62 3.78 14.09
N ASN A 139 5.36 3.33 14.19
CA ASN A 139 4.86 2.31 13.26
C ASN A 139 5.05 2.79 11.81
N ARG A 140 5.60 1.95 10.96
CA ARG A 140 5.93 2.22 9.55
C ARG A 140 7.21 3.07 9.33
N ASP A 141 7.92 3.48 10.37
CA ASP A 141 9.23 4.12 10.20
C ASP A 141 10.21 3.20 9.48
N ARG A 142 11.01 3.81 8.62
CA ARG A 142 12.07 3.12 7.88
C ARG A 142 13.38 3.21 8.61
N VAL A 143 14.07 2.10 8.69
CA VAL A 143 15.35 1.95 9.40
C VAL A 143 16.41 1.43 8.44
N THR A 144 17.56 2.08 8.42
CA THR A 144 18.77 1.68 7.70
C THR A 144 19.85 1.19 8.65
N PHE A 145 20.80 0.46 8.11
CA PHE A 145 21.96 -0.03 8.89
C PHE A 145 23.26 0.29 8.14
N ARG A 146 24.26 0.75 8.87
CA ARG A 146 25.58 1.06 8.29
C ARG A 146 26.11 -0.11 7.46
N GLY A 147 26.60 0.16 6.26
CA GLY A 147 27.16 -0.82 5.33
C GLY A 147 26.10 -1.62 4.56
N SER A 148 24.84 -1.18 4.55
CA SER A 148 23.74 -1.78 3.77
C SER A 148 22.85 -0.69 3.19
N GLU A 149 22.39 -0.88 1.97
CA GLU A 149 21.40 0.01 1.35
C GLU A 149 19.96 -0.48 1.62
N LEU A 150 19.77 -1.65 2.25
CA LEU A 150 18.44 -2.21 2.54
C LEU A 150 17.66 -1.37 3.55
N LEU A 151 16.41 -1.14 3.21
CA LEU A 151 15.43 -0.51 4.07
C LEU A 151 14.62 -1.58 4.81
N PHE A 152 14.61 -1.44 6.13
CA PHE A 152 13.71 -2.19 7.01
C PHE A 152 12.59 -1.28 7.45
N GLU A 153 11.38 -1.80 7.54
CA GLU A 153 10.23 -1.06 8.03
C GLU A 153 9.77 -1.64 9.36
N TYR A 154 9.48 -0.78 10.32
CA TYR A 154 8.98 -1.21 11.61
C TYR A 154 7.47 -1.45 11.55
N TYR A 155 7.05 -2.62 11.98
CA TYR A 155 5.65 -2.97 12.19
C TYR A 155 5.44 -3.28 13.68
N ALA A 156 4.60 -2.49 14.33
CA ALA A 156 4.32 -2.64 15.76
C ALA A 156 3.85 -4.07 16.07
N GLY A 157 4.48 -4.69 17.08
CA GLY A 157 4.23 -6.09 17.45
C GLY A 157 4.82 -7.14 16.50
N LYS A 158 5.59 -6.74 15.47
CA LYS A 158 6.22 -7.64 14.49
C LYS A 158 7.72 -7.36 14.31
N GLY A 159 8.23 -6.28 14.92
CA GLY A 159 9.61 -5.84 14.80
C GLY A 159 9.95 -5.19 13.46
N LEU A 160 11.25 -5.03 13.20
CA LEU A 160 11.77 -4.54 11.93
C LEU A 160 11.67 -5.65 10.88
N GLN A 161 11.04 -5.36 9.76
CA GLN A 161 10.84 -6.30 8.65
C GLN A 161 11.56 -5.82 7.38
N LEU A 162 12.18 -6.72 6.65
CA LEU A 162 12.64 -6.44 5.30
C LEU A 162 11.41 -6.27 4.42
N GLN A 163 11.28 -5.11 3.78
CA GLN A 163 10.11 -4.73 3.00
C GLN A 163 10.45 -4.69 1.51
N PRO A 164 10.11 -5.73 0.74
CA PRO A 164 10.51 -5.84 -0.68
C PRO A 164 10.06 -4.66 -1.54
N LEU A 165 8.79 -4.26 -1.45
CA LEU A 165 8.25 -3.15 -2.25
C LEU A 165 8.99 -1.84 -1.99
N VAL A 166 9.26 -1.52 -0.73
CA VAL A 166 9.99 -0.29 -0.35
C VAL A 166 11.39 -0.28 -0.93
N ASN A 167 12.09 -1.42 -0.88
CA ASN A 167 13.45 -1.54 -1.42
C ASN A 167 13.47 -1.41 -2.95
N PHE A 168 12.54 -2.03 -3.66
CA PHE A 168 12.46 -1.91 -5.11
C PHE A 168 11.96 -0.51 -5.54
N LYS A 169 11.04 0.11 -4.80
CA LYS A 169 10.68 1.51 -5.01
C LYS A 169 11.90 2.43 -4.84
N GLN A 170 12.71 2.19 -3.80
CA GLN A 170 13.96 2.93 -3.58
C GLN A 170 14.95 2.75 -4.75
N ALA A 171 15.07 1.53 -5.30
CA ALA A 171 15.90 1.30 -6.49
C ALA A 171 15.40 2.09 -7.71
N ASN A 172 14.08 2.13 -7.95
CA ASN A 172 13.49 2.93 -9.02
C ASN A 172 13.68 4.45 -8.79
N ILE A 173 13.64 4.93 -7.55
CA ILE A 173 13.95 6.34 -7.20
C ILE A 173 15.42 6.65 -7.51
N MET A 174 16.35 5.77 -7.10
CA MET A 174 17.77 5.93 -7.41
C MET A 174 18.05 5.92 -8.92
N HIS A 175 17.35 5.06 -9.69
CA HIS A 175 17.40 5.08 -11.14
C HIS A 175 16.90 6.43 -11.69
N GLY A 176 15.73 6.88 -11.24
CA GLY A 176 15.15 8.16 -11.66
C GLY A 176 16.08 9.35 -11.42
N ALA A 177 16.81 9.37 -10.31
CA ALA A 177 17.82 10.38 -10.00
C ALA A 177 19.01 10.39 -10.98
N CYS A 178 19.24 9.28 -11.67
CA CYS A 178 20.33 9.18 -12.66
C CYS A 178 19.90 9.54 -14.09
N VAL A 179 18.59 9.43 -14.42
CA VAL A 179 18.09 9.62 -15.79
C VAL A 179 17.22 10.86 -15.97
N LYS A 180 16.87 11.52 -14.88
CA LYS A 180 16.06 12.74 -14.86
C LYS A 180 16.76 13.82 -14.07
N ALA A 181 16.59 15.08 -14.45
CA ALA A 181 17.05 16.24 -13.66
C ALA A 181 16.17 16.41 -12.40
N THR A 182 16.36 15.56 -11.38
CA THR A 182 15.55 15.55 -10.14
C THR A 182 16.17 16.39 -9.02
N GLY A 183 17.35 16.98 -9.23
CA GLY A 183 18.14 17.63 -8.18
C GLY A 183 18.77 16.65 -7.17
N GLN A 184 18.51 15.36 -7.27
CA GLN A 184 19.09 14.33 -6.43
C GLN A 184 20.36 13.74 -7.07
N PRO A 185 21.42 13.44 -6.29
CA PRO A 185 22.65 12.89 -6.84
C PRO A 185 22.43 11.49 -7.41
N CYS A 186 23.01 11.24 -8.60
CA CYS A 186 23.03 9.91 -9.19
C CYS A 186 23.99 8.98 -8.43
N ARG A 187 23.45 7.93 -7.81
CA ARG A 187 24.21 7.00 -6.95
C ARG A 187 24.23 5.59 -7.54
N ARG A 188 24.83 5.40 -8.72
CA ARG A 188 24.91 4.10 -9.45
C ARG A 188 25.43 2.96 -8.58
N ALA A 189 26.52 3.18 -7.85
CA ALA A 189 27.11 2.18 -6.98
C ALA A 189 26.18 1.77 -5.82
N ALA A 190 25.42 2.70 -5.26
CA ALA A 190 24.43 2.41 -4.22
C ALA A 190 23.24 1.62 -4.79
N LEU A 191 22.76 1.95 -5.98
CA LEU A 191 21.73 1.17 -6.69
C LEU A 191 22.19 -0.27 -6.92
N ALA A 192 23.40 -0.48 -7.43
CA ALA A 192 23.95 -1.81 -7.63
C ALA A 192 24.08 -2.60 -6.32
N ARG A 193 24.51 -1.94 -5.22
CA ARG A 193 24.55 -2.57 -3.89
C ARG A 193 23.17 -2.94 -3.38
N LEU A 194 22.20 -2.05 -3.48
CA LEU A 194 20.80 -2.30 -3.05
C LEU A 194 20.23 -3.52 -3.78
N LEU A 195 20.32 -3.55 -5.10
CA LEU A 195 19.80 -4.67 -5.90
C LEU A 195 20.56 -5.97 -5.62
N GLY A 196 21.89 -5.91 -5.46
CA GLY A 196 22.70 -7.07 -5.07
C GLY A 196 22.32 -7.63 -3.69
N GLU A 197 21.99 -6.76 -2.72
CA GLU A 197 21.48 -7.19 -1.41
C GLU A 197 20.05 -7.78 -1.53
N MET A 198 19.21 -7.21 -2.38
CA MET A 198 17.88 -7.78 -2.67
C MET A 198 18.00 -9.17 -3.30
N VAL A 199 18.89 -9.39 -4.24
CA VAL A 199 19.15 -10.71 -4.81
C VAL A 199 19.59 -11.72 -3.73
N LYS A 200 20.48 -11.33 -2.83
CA LYS A 200 20.94 -12.18 -1.71
C LYS A 200 19.83 -12.54 -0.72
N THR A 201 18.80 -11.73 -0.62
CA THR A 201 17.64 -11.95 0.27
C THR A 201 16.42 -12.56 -0.43
N SER A 202 16.52 -12.83 -1.73
CA SER A 202 15.46 -13.53 -2.47
C SER A 202 15.35 -15.00 -2.03
N SER A 203 14.21 -15.61 -2.28
CA SER A 203 13.93 -17.04 -2.04
C SER A 203 13.53 -17.75 -3.32
N ARG A 204 13.49 -19.08 -3.26
CA ARG A 204 12.88 -19.94 -4.29
C ARG A 204 11.50 -20.41 -3.83
N ARG A 205 10.49 -20.21 -4.70
CA ARG A 205 9.11 -20.59 -4.45
C ARG A 205 8.50 -21.12 -5.74
N GLY A 206 8.02 -22.35 -5.74
CA GLY A 206 7.50 -22.95 -6.99
C GLY A 206 8.51 -23.00 -8.14
N GLY A 207 9.81 -23.11 -7.84
CA GLY A 207 10.86 -23.14 -8.86
C GLY A 207 11.41 -21.77 -9.27
N PHE A 208 10.70 -20.66 -9.04
CA PHE A 208 11.09 -19.31 -9.43
C PHE A 208 11.61 -18.46 -8.26
N ARG A 209 12.26 -17.35 -8.58
CA ARG A 209 12.76 -16.38 -7.60
C ARG A 209 11.64 -15.47 -7.10
N THR A 210 11.66 -15.18 -5.78
CA THR A 210 10.71 -14.24 -5.18
C THR A 210 11.34 -13.47 -4.03
N TRP A 211 10.70 -12.35 -3.70
CA TRP A 211 10.97 -11.57 -2.48
C TRP A 211 9.75 -11.68 -1.58
N GLU A 212 9.87 -12.48 -0.54
CA GLU A 212 8.79 -12.84 0.37
C GLU A 212 8.73 -11.91 1.58
N TYR A 213 7.53 -11.76 2.11
CA TYR A 213 7.24 -11.11 3.38
C TYR A 213 7.19 -12.16 4.49
N TYR A 214 7.86 -11.88 5.60
CA TYR A 214 8.07 -12.83 6.68
C TYR A 214 7.36 -12.43 7.98
N PHE A 215 6.24 -11.78 7.90
CA PHE A 215 5.39 -11.40 9.04
C PHE A 215 3.92 -11.59 8.69
N SER A 216 3.07 -11.74 9.73
CA SER A 216 1.63 -11.83 9.52
C SER A 216 1.05 -10.45 9.18
N PHE A 217 0.15 -10.39 8.19
CA PHE A 217 -0.46 -9.15 7.74
C PHE A 217 -1.85 -9.44 7.17
N GLY A 218 -2.87 -8.64 7.58
CA GLY A 218 -4.23 -8.75 7.02
C GLY A 218 -4.82 -10.17 7.03
N GLY A 219 -4.63 -10.93 8.10
CA GLY A 219 -5.03 -12.34 8.21
C GLY A 219 -4.07 -13.33 7.53
N GLY A 220 -3.12 -12.87 6.70
CA GLY A 220 -2.16 -13.71 6.02
C GLY A 220 -1.01 -14.17 6.91
N ALA A 221 -0.65 -15.46 6.81
CA ALA A 221 0.48 -16.04 7.52
C ALA A 221 1.74 -16.07 6.64
N PRO A 222 2.96 -15.74 7.21
CA PRO A 222 4.19 -15.80 6.46
C PRO A 222 4.64 -17.24 6.12
N PRO A 223 5.41 -17.41 5.03
CA PRO A 223 5.81 -16.41 4.05
C PRO A 223 4.73 -16.20 2.97
N TRP A 224 4.59 -14.95 2.53
CA TRP A 224 3.70 -14.57 1.42
C TRP A 224 4.40 -13.61 0.45
N ILE A 225 3.87 -13.44 -0.76
CA ILE A 225 4.40 -12.52 -1.78
C ILE A 225 3.34 -11.51 -2.20
N SER A 226 3.80 -10.40 -2.74
CA SER A 226 3.00 -9.31 -3.30
C SER A 226 3.28 -9.18 -4.79
N GLY A 227 2.25 -9.22 -5.64
CA GLY A 227 2.40 -8.97 -7.07
C GLY A 227 3.03 -7.61 -7.36
N MET A 228 2.52 -6.57 -6.69
CA MET A 228 3.09 -5.23 -6.77
C MET A 228 4.60 -5.21 -6.47
N ALA A 229 5.05 -5.90 -5.42
CA ALA A 229 6.46 -5.91 -5.05
C ALA A 229 7.31 -6.68 -6.07
N GLN A 230 6.82 -7.82 -6.58
CA GLN A 230 7.54 -8.58 -7.61
C GLN A 230 7.68 -7.75 -8.91
N ALA A 231 6.60 -7.13 -9.40
CA ALA A 231 6.61 -6.33 -10.61
C ALA A 231 7.49 -5.07 -10.47
N THR A 232 7.43 -4.39 -9.32
CA THR A 232 8.33 -3.25 -9.04
C THR A 232 9.80 -3.69 -9.04
N GLY A 233 10.09 -4.93 -8.58
CA GLY A 233 11.42 -5.52 -8.64
C GLY A 233 11.86 -5.82 -10.08
N ILE A 234 11.00 -6.44 -10.88
CA ILE A 234 11.25 -6.71 -12.31
C ILE A 234 11.57 -5.41 -13.05
N GLN A 235 10.77 -4.36 -12.84
CA GLN A 235 11.01 -3.02 -13.38
C GLN A 235 12.36 -2.44 -12.94
N ALA A 236 12.69 -2.55 -11.64
CA ALA A 236 13.94 -2.02 -11.11
C ALA A 236 15.17 -2.73 -11.70
N PHE A 237 15.10 -4.05 -11.91
CA PHE A 237 16.18 -4.81 -12.54
C PHE A 237 16.33 -4.47 -14.03
N ALA A 238 15.25 -4.32 -14.79
CA ALA A 238 15.30 -3.91 -16.19
C ALA A 238 15.97 -2.54 -16.34
N ARG A 239 15.54 -1.56 -15.55
CA ARG A 239 16.12 -0.21 -15.53
C ARG A 239 17.58 -0.19 -15.11
N ALA A 240 17.93 -1.01 -14.12
CA ALA A 240 19.31 -1.13 -13.66
C ALA A 240 20.21 -1.78 -14.70
N SER A 241 19.71 -2.73 -15.50
CA SER A 241 20.51 -3.37 -16.55
C SER A 241 20.99 -2.36 -17.61
N GLN A 242 20.14 -1.41 -18.00
CA GLN A 242 20.51 -0.33 -18.92
C GLN A 242 21.44 0.70 -18.25
N LEU A 243 21.04 1.22 -17.07
CA LEU A 243 21.80 2.28 -16.41
C LEU A 243 23.22 1.84 -15.98
N LEU A 244 23.38 0.58 -15.59
CA LEU A 244 24.64 0.02 -15.13
C LEU A 244 25.40 -0.74 -16.23
N ALA A 245 24.83 -0.84 -17.43
CA ALA A 245 25.36 -1.63 -18.55
C ALA A 245 25.69 -3.09 -18.15
N ASP A 246 24.81 -3.72 -17.33
CA ASP A 246 25.03 -5.05 -16.80
C ASP A 246 23.79 -5.95 -17.02
N PRO A 247 23.82 -6.82 -18.05
CA PRO A 247 22.69 -7.67 -18.40
C PRO A 247 22.36 -8.75 -17.37
N ARG A 248 23.25 -9.01 -16.39
CA ARG A 248 22.98 -9.98 -15.32
C ARG A 248 21.74 -9.65 -14.50
N TRP A 249 21.36 -8.37 -14.41
CA TRP A 249 20.15 -7.94 -13.73
C TRP A 249 18.88 -8.50 -14.38
N LEU A 250 18.86 -8.67 -15.71
CA LEU A 250 17.73 -9.25 -16.45
C LEU A 250 17.48 -10.72 -16.07
N ASN A 251 18.54 -11.49 -15.78
CA ASN A 251 18.41 -12.89 -15.37
C ASN A 251 17.64 -12.99 -14.04
N TYR A 252 17.86 -12.07 -13.10
CA TYR A 252 17.14 -12.06 -11.83
C TYR A 252 15.65 -11.68 -12.00
N ALA A 253 15.36 -10.78 -12.91
CA ALA A 253 14.00 -10.40 -13.25
C ALA A 253 13.25 -11.57 -13.93
N ARG A 254 13.83 -12.15 -14.98
CA ARG A 254 13.26 -13.28 -15.72
C ARG A 254 12.98 -14.48 -14.82
N ASP A 255 13.89 -14.80 -13.92
CA ASP A 255 13.78 -15.86 -12.92
C ASP A 255 12.60 -15.67 -11.94
N SER A 256 11.98 -14.47 -11.90
CA SER A 256 10.83 -14.15 -11.04
C SER A 256 9.48 -14.13 -11.78
N PHE A 257 9.43 -14.33 -13.09
CA PHE A 257 8.17 -14.32 -13.87
C PHE A 257 7.18 -15.39 -13.42
N GLY A 258 7.66 -16.51 -12.89
CA GLY A 258 6.81 -17.54 -12.32
C GLY A 258 5.84 -17.05 -11.23
N ALA A 259 6.12 -15.92 -10.59
CA ALA A 259 5.20 -15.29 -9.65
C ALA A 259 3.89 -14.87 -10.32
N PHE A 260 3.94 -14.47 -11.60
CA PHE A 260 2.80 -14.02 -12.42
C PHE A 260 2.21 -15.13 -13.30
N GLN A 261 2.74 -16.35 -13.21
CA GLN A 261 2.28 -17.54 -13.93
C GLN A 261 1.61 -18.53 -12.99
N ALA A 262 2.10 -18.63 -11.75
CA ALA A 262 1.56 -19.54 -10.76
C ALA A 262 0.37 -18.96 -10.00
N PRO A 263 -0.64 -19.77 -9.67
CA PRO A 263 -1.77 -19.35 -8.86
C PRO A 263 -1.37 -19.16 -7.37
N PRO A 264 -2.20 -18.42 -6.59
CA PRO A 264 -2.04 -18.34 -5.15
C PRO A 264 -2.23 -19.73 -4.48
N PRO A 265 -1.57 -20.03 -3.39
CA PRO A 265 -0.67 -19.15 -2.65
C PRO A 265 0.78 -19.15 -3.19
N THR A 266 1.10 -19.90 -4.23
CA THR A 266 2.46 -20.05 -4.77
C THR A 266 2.89 -18.80 -5.54
N GLY A 267 2.05 -18.33 -6.44
CA GLY A 267 2.20 -17.06 -7.17
C GLY A 267 1.12 -16.06 -6.81
N VAL A 268 0.83 -15.17 -7.76
CA VAL A 268 -0.17 -14.10 -7.64
C VAL A 268 -1.12 -14.05 -8.83
N ALA A 269 -0.99 -14.97 -9.79
CA ALA A 269 -1.85 -15.00 -10.98
C ALA A 269 -3.22 -15.59 -10.64
N THR A 270 -4.28 -14.89 -11.02
CA THR A 270 -5.66 -15.35 -10.86
C THR A 270 -6.51 -14.79 -12.00
N THR A 271 -7.73 -15.28 -12.14
CA THR A 271 -8.76 -14.65 -12.97
C THR A 271 -9.30 -13.44 -12.23
N GLY A 272 -9.40 -12.31 -12.91
CA GLY A 272 -9.92 -11.06 -12.38
C GLY A 272 -11.45 -10.99 -12.40
N PRO A 273 -12.03 -9.88 -11.92
CA PRO A 273 -13.48 -9.65 -11.87
C PRO A 273 -14.16 -9.69 -13.25
N PHE A 274 -13.43 -9.38 -14.32
CA PHE A 274 -13.92 -9.32 -15.71
C PHE A 274 -13.36 -10.45 -16.57
N THR A 275 -12.95 -11.56 -15.93
CA THR A 275 -12.49 -12.81 -16.55
C THR A 275 -11.10 -12.80 -17.18
N GLY A 276 -10.40 -11.66 -17.22
CA GLY A 276 -9.02 -11.55 -17.68
C GLY A 276 -8.00 -11.95 -16.60
N ALA A 277 -6.71 -11.86 -16.91
CA ALA A 277 -5.65 -12.15 -15.94
C ALA A 277 -5.46 -11.00 -14.96
N HIS A 278 -5.52 -11.30 -13.66
CA HIS A 278 -5.26 -10.35 -12.57
C HIS A 278 -4.07 -10.79 -11.71
N TYR A 279 -3.27 -9.83 -11.24
CA TYR A 279 -2.12 -10.07 -10.35
C TYR A 279 -2.36 -9.51 -8.96
N LEU A 280 -2.56 -10.42 -8.01
CA LEU A 280 -2.95 -10.10 -6.64
C LEU A 280 -1.88 -9.32 -5.86
N GLN A 281 -2.31 -8.37 -5.04
CA GLN A 281 -1.44 -7.76 -4.04
C GLN A 281 -0.91 -8.79 -3.05
N TYR A 282 -1.74 -9.71 -2.60
CA TYR A 282 -1.40 -10.69 -1.56
C TYR A 282 -1.65 -12.11 -2.02
N SER A 283 -0.59 -12.94 -2.06
CA SER A 283 -0.72 -14.34 -2.44
C SER A 283 -1.57 -15.19 -1.48
N PHE A 284 -1.99 -14.64 -0.35
CA PHE A 284 -2.88 -15.30 0.62
C PHE A 284 -4.35 -14.86 0.53
N ALA A 285 -4.65 -13.86 -0.29
CA ALA A 285 -6.00 -13.29 -0.40
C ALA A 285 -6.50 -13.32 -1.86
N PRO A 286 -6.87 -14.52 -2.38
CA PRO A 286 -7.12 -14.73 -3.81
C PRO A 286 -8.40 -14.06 -4.33
N ARG A 287 -9.24 -13.51 -3.46
CA ARG A 287 -10.46 -12.79 -3.82
C ARG A 287 -10.39 -11.28 -3.52
N LEU A 288 -9.22 -10.76 -3.15
CA LEU A 288 -9.02 -9.34 -2.85
C LEU A 288 -8.32 -8.65 -4.03
N PHE A 289 -9.09 -8.03 -4.92
CA PHE A 289 -8.64 -7.37 -6.13
C PHE A 289 -8.35 -5.89 -5.83
N ILE A 290 -7.08 -5.55 -5.60
CA ILE A 290 -6.63 -4.21 -5.19
C ILE A 290 -6.12 -3.46 -6.42
N PHE A 291 -6.82 -2.39 -6.83
CA PHE A 291 -6.59 -1.66 -8.06
C PHE A 291 -5.15 -1.13 -8.21
N ASN A 292 -4.65 -0.37 -7.24
CA ASN A 292 -3.31 0.22 -7.35
C ASN A 292 -2.20 -0.83 -7.42
N ALA A 293 -2.37 -1.98 -6.78
CA ALA A 293 -1.40 -3.05 -6.81
C ALA A 293 -1.38 -3.77 -8.15
N PHE A 294 -2.55 -3.95 -8.75
CA PHE A 294 -2.68 -4.54 -10.06
C PHE A 294 -2.12 -3.62 -11.15
N LEU A 295 -2.49 -2.34 -11.16
CA LEU A 295 -1.95 -1.38 -12.13
C LEU A 295 -0.42 -1.26 -12.04
N GLN A 296 0.18 -1.23 -10.84
CA GLN A 296 1.64 -1.26 -10.70
C GLN A 296 2.24 -2.58 -11.22
N SER A 297 1.53 -3.70 -11.09
CA SER A 297 2.00 -4.96 -11.64
C SER A 297 2.04 -4.92 -13.17
N VAL A 298 1.00 -4.39 -13.80
CA VAL A 298 0.92 -4.15 -15.24
C VAL A 298 2.04 -3.19 -15.71
N ILE A 299 2.23 -2.06 -15.02
CA ILE A 299 3.31 -1.10 -15.31
C ILE A 299 4.69 -1.75 -15.24
N GLY A 300 4.95 -2.55 -14.22
CA GLY A 300 6.26 -3.18 -14.04
C GLY A 300 6.59 -4.19 -15.14
N LEU A 301 5.60 -4.98 -15.58
CA LEU A 301 5.73 -5.92 -16.69
C LEU A 301 5.88 -5.20 -18.03
N TYR A 302 5.08 -4.15 -18.28
CA TYR A 302 5.20 -3.29 -19.46
C TYR A 302 6.62 -2.71 -19.61
N ASP A 303 7.12 -2.07 -18.54
CA ASP A 303 8.45 -1.44 -18.58
C ASP A 303 9.55 -2.47 -18.84
N TYR A 304 9.46 -3.64 -18.22
CA TYR A 304 10.43 -4.70 -18.50
C TYR A 304 10.35 -5.16 -19.95
N ALA A 305 9.15 -5.46 -20.46
CA ALA A 305 8.95 -5.90 -21.84
C ALA A 305 9.46 -4.87 -22.86
N THR A 306 9.15 -3.58 -22.64
CA THR A 306 9.59 -2.48 -23.51
C THR A 306 11.11 -2.29 -23.49
N ILE A 307 11.73 -2.41 -22.31
CA ILE A 307 13.18 -2.25 -22.16
C ILE A 307 13.95 -3.39 -22.81
N THR A 308 13.41 -4.61 -22.77
CA THR A 308 14.17 -5.83 -23.11
C THR A 308 13.74 -6.53 -24.38
N GLY A 309 12.53 -6.24 -24.90
CA GLY A 309 11.90 -7.01 -25.99
C GLY A 309 11.51 -8.44 -25.59
N ASP A 310 11.49 -8.80 -24.30
CA ASP A 310 11.25 -10.16 -23.81
C ASP A 310 9.80 -10.59 -24.08
N ALA A 311 9.61 -11.58 -24.95
CA ALA A 311 8.29 -12.08 -25.35
C ALA A 311 7.48 -12.67 -24.18
N ALA A 312 8.14 -13.28 -23.18
CA ALA A 312 7.44 -13.81 -22.02
C ALA A 312 6.87 -12.70 -21.15
N ALA A 313 7.63 -11.62 -20.91
CA ALA A 313 7.13 -10.45 -20.20
C ALA A 313 6.02 -9.73 -20.97
N GLN A 314 6.16 -9.62 -22.30
CA GLN A 314 5.13 -9.07 -23.17
C GLN A 314 3.82 -9.89 -23.07
N GLY A 315 3.92 -11.21 -23.07
CA GLY A 315 2.77 -12.11 -22.90
C GLY A 315 2.11 -11.97 -21.51
N LEU A 316 2.88 -11.77 -20.46
CA LEU A 316 2.33 -11.52 -19.12
C LEU A 316 1.59 -10.18 -19.06
N TYR A 317 2.16 -9.14 -19.65
CA TYR A 317 1.52 -7.82 -19.77
C TYR A 317 0.24 -7.90 -20.61
N ALA A 318 0.31 -8.46 -21.82
CA ALA A 318 -0.79 -8.49 -22.77
C ALA A 318 -2.03 -9.26 -22.26
N ARG A 319 -1.84 -10.26 -21.40
CA ARG A 319 -2.97 -10.97 -20.76
C ARG A 319 -3.65 -10.18 -19.66
N ALA A 320 -2.92 -9.29 -18.99
CA ALA A 320 -3.42 -8.59 -17.80
C ALA A 320 -3.92 -7.16 -18.11
N GLU A 321 -3.39 -6.52 -19.15
CA GLU A 321 -3.73 -5.14 -19.47
C GLU A 321 -5.19 -4.94 -19.88
N PRO A 322 -5.84 -5.81 -20.67
CA PRO A 322 -7.28 -5.68 -20.94
C PRO A 322 -8.15 -5.77 -19.68
N GLU A 323 -7.82 -6.68 -18.75
CA GLU A 323 -8.50 -6.76 -17.44
C GLU A 323 -8.33 -5.45 -16.65
N ALA A 324 -7.11 -4.90 -16.66
CA ALA A 324 -6.82 -3.65 -15.96
C ALA A 324 -7.65 -2.48 -16.49
N ARG A 325 -7.89 -2.39 -17.80
CA ARG A 325 -8.79 -1.38 -18.40
C ARG A 325 -10.23 -1.53 -17.91
N LEU A 326 -10.73 -2.75 -17.87
CA LEU A 326 -12.09 -3.04 -17.41
C LEU A 326 -12.27 -2.75 -15.91
N GLU A 327 -11.20 -2.89 -15.11
CA GLU A 327 -11.23 -2.56 -13.69
C GLU A 327 -11.20 -1.04 -13.40
N VAL A 328 -10.73 -0.20 -14.35
CA VAL A 328 -10.64 1.26 -14.14
C VAL A 328 -11.99 1.89 -13.80
N PRO A 329 -13.07 1.74 -14.61
CA PRO A 329 -14.37 2.31 -14.27
C PRO A 329 -14.95 1.73 -12.98
N ALA A 330 -14.67 0.45 -12.66
CA ALA A 330 -15.13 -0.17 -11.41
C ALA A 330 -14.44 0.39 -10.15
N SER A 331 -13.36 1.13 -10.31
CA SER A 331 -12.68 1.83 -9.22
C SER A 331 -13.23 3.23 -8.94
N ASP A 332 -14.12 3.76 -9.78
CA ASP A 332 -14.63 5.13 -9.75
C ASP A 332 -15.98 5.19 -9.02
N THR A 333 -16.12 6.03 -8.00
CA THR A 333 -17.40 6.28 -7.29
C THR A 333 -18.14 7.50 -7.85
N GLY A 334 -17.56 8.20 -8.83
CA GLY A 334 -18.08 9.43 -9.38
C GLY A 334 -17.69 10.70 -8.61
N ASP A 335 -17.08 10.56 -7.44
CA ASP A 335 -16.52 11.67 -6.65
C ASP A 335 -15.22 11.26 -5.89
N TRP A 336 -14.84 9.98 -5.96
CA TRP A 336 -13.64 9.42 -5.35
C TRP A 336 -13.26 8.09 -6.00
N SER A 337 -12.36 7.32 -5.37
CA SER A 337 -12.01 5.97 -5.82
C SER A 337 -12.21 4.91 -4.75
N LEU A 338 -12.50 3.69 -5.18
CA LEU A 338 -12.43 2.50 -4.33
C LEU A 338 -10.97 2.01 -4.21
N TYR A 339 -10.65 1.40 -3.07
CA TYR A 339 -9.36 0.76 -2.82
C TYR A 339 -9.23 -0.58 -3.56
N SER A 340 -10.31 -1.35 -3.60
CA SER A 340 -10.39 -2.66 -4.24
C SER A 340 -11.76 -2.86 -4.86
N PHE A 341 -11.87 -3.80 -5.79
CA PHE A 341 -13.15 -4.15 -6.43
C PHE A 341 -14.22 -4.47 -5.38
N ARG A 342 -15.36 -3.78 -5.45
CA ARG A 342 -16.48 -3.84 -4.49
C ARG A 342 -16.05 -3.60 -3.03
N GLY A 343 -14.91 -2.96 -2.83
CA GLY A 343 -14.37 -2.65 -1.52
C GLY A 343 -14.78 -1.27 -1.01
N ARG A 344 -14.09 -0.83 0.04
CA ARG A 344 -14.28 0.51 0.60
C ARG A 344 -13.58 1.58 -0.24
N GLU A 345 -13.96 2.83 -0.03
CA GLU A 345 -13.29 3.99 -0.59
C GLU A 345 -11.81 4.05 -0.16
N SER A 346 -10.98 4.56 -1.07
CA SER A 346 -9.56 4.81 -0.82
C SER A 346 -9.37 5.90 0.24
N THR A 347 -8.30 5.79 1.03
CA THR A 347 -7.77 6.98 1.71
C THR A 347 -7.21 7.94 0.67
N ARG A 348 -6.97 9.20 1.06
CA ARG A 348 -6.41 10.21 0.16
C ARG A 348 -5.12 9.74 -0.52
N GLU A 349 -4.20 9.15 0.25
CA GLU A 349 -2.92 8.66 -0.27
C GLU A 349 -3.10 7.52 -1.28
N TYR A 350 -4.09 6.65 -1.08
CA TYR A 350 -4.39 5.58 -2.02
C TYR A 350 -5.12 6.07 -3.26
N HIS A 351 -5.99 7.06 -3.13
CA HIS A 351 -6.62 7.73 -4.26
C HIS A 351 -5.56 8.41 -5.16
N GLU A 352 -4.66 9.19 -4.55
CA GLU A 352 -3.56 9.85 -5.25
C GLU A 352 -2.62 8.83 -5.92
N LEU A 353 -2.25 7.75 -5.22
CA LEU A 353 -1.43 6.67 -5.79
C LEU A 353 -2.10 5.99 -6.98
N LEU A 354 -3.41 5.74 -6.90
CA LEU A 354 -4.18 5.14 -8.01
C LEU A 354 -4.22 6.07 -9.22
N ARG A 355 -4.48 7.37 -9.01
CA ARG A 355 -4.40 8.41 -10.03
C ARG A 355 -3.03 8.44 -10.73
N GLU A 356 -1.94 8.37 -9.94
CA GLU A 356 -0.58 8.37 -10.48
C GLU A 356 -0.31 7.14 -11.36
N PHE A 357 -0.80 5.97 -10.98
CA PHE A 357 -0.64 4.77 -11.80
C PHE A 357 -1.47 4.83 -13.08
N MET A 358 -2.68 5.40 -13.04
CA MET A 358 -3.48 5.65 -14.24
C MET A 358 -2.78 6.66 -15.18
N ALA A 359 -2.26 7.77 -14.64
CA ALA A 359 -1.48 8.73 -15.41
C ALA A 359 -0.22 8.08 -16.01
N SER A 360 0.42 7.20 -15.26
CA SER A 360 1.59 6.43 -15.70
C SER A 360 1.27 5.48 -16.85
N LEU A 361 0.12 4.78 -16.81
CA LEU A 361 -0.36 3.93 -17.90
C LEU A 361 -0.84 4.76 -19.09
N CYS A 362 -1.55 5.87 -18.86
CA CYS A 362 -1.91 6.82 -19.92
C CYS A 362 -0.68 7.25 -20.72
N ASN A 363 0.42 7.60 -20.05
CA ASN A 363 1.66 8.01 -20.73
C ASN A 363 2.31 6.87 -21.53
N ARG A 364 2.14 5.62 -21.14
CA ARG A 364 2.74 4.43 -21.79
C ARG A 364 1.94 3.94 -22.98
N VAL A 365 0.63 3.75 -22.78
CA VAL A 365 -0.20 3.04 -23.75
C VAL A 365 -1.25 3.92 -24.43
N LYS A 366 -1.39 5.18 -23.98
CA LYS A 366 -2.32 6.19 -24.55
C LYS A 366 -3.79 5.76 -24.55
N ALA A 367 -4.17 4.77 -23.71
CA ALA A 367 -5.53 4.30 -23.64
C ALA A 367 -6.45 5.32 -22.95
N PRO A 368 -7.61 5.65 -23.56
CA PRO A 368 -8.51 6.68 -23.07
C PRO A 368 -9.05 6.39 -21.65
N GLU A 369 -9.22 5.13 -21.28
CA GLU A 369 -9.69 4.71 -19.97
C GLU A 369 -8.75 5.20 -18.86
N TYR A 370 -7.45 4.99 -19.01
CA TYR A 370 -6.45 5.45 -18.05
C TYR A 370 -6.32 6.97 -18.05
N CYS A 371 -6.32 7.59 -19.25
CA CYS A 371 -6.12 9.02 -19.40
C CYS A 371 -7.29 9.81 -18.78
N SER A 372 -8.53 9.38 -19.05
CA SER A 372 -9.74 10.02 -18.53
C SER A 372 -9.88 9.83 -17.02
N ALA A 373 -9.63 8.62 -16.50
CA ALA A 373 -9.66 8.37 -15.08
C ALA A 373 -8.58 9.17 -14.32
N ALA A 374 -7.36 9.28 -14.87
CA ALA A 374 -6.29 10.08 -14.25
C ALA A 374 -6.68 11.57 -14.13
N ARG A 375 -7.40 12.12 -15.13
CA ARG A 375 -7.94 13.49 -15.07
C ARG A 375 -9.05 13.62 -14.02
N ARG A 376 -10.09 12.78 -14.10
CA ARG A 376 -11.21 12.82 -13.13
C ARG A 376 -10.73 12.68 -11.69
N TYR A 377 -9.80 11.76 -11.42
CA TYR A 377 -9.28 11.54 -10.05
C TYR A 377 -8.44 12.72 -9.54
N ARG A 378 -7.79 13.47 -10.44
CA ARG A 378 -7.18 14.75 -10.08
C ARG A 378 -8.26 15.76 -9.71
N ASP A 379 -9.30 15.88 -10.55
CA ASP A 379 -10.39 16.85 -10.39
C ASP A 379 -11.19 16.58 -9.10
N TYR A 380 -11.34 15.30 -8.71
CA TYR A 380 -11.89 14.95 -7.38
C TYR A 380 -11.07 15.50 -6.22
N MET A 381 -9.76 15.68 -6.39
CA MET A 381 -8.88 16.20 -5.34
C MET A 381 -8.74 17.72 -5.37
N THR A 382 -8.93 18.37 -6.51
CA THR A 382 -8.63 19.79 -6.70
C THR A 382 -9.86 20.67 -6.74
N ASP A 383 -10.99 20.14 -7.19
CA ASP A 383 -12.20 20.93 -7.38
C ASP A 383 -13.10 20.89 -6.14
N PRO A 384 -13.79 21.99 -5.79
CA PRO A 384 -14.80 21.99 -4.75
C PRO A 384 -15.99 21.10 -5.13
N ALA A 385 -16.82 20.76 -4.16
CA ALA A 385 -18.11 20.12 -4.45
C ALA A 385 -19.00 21.09 -5.22
N GLU A 386 -19.74 20.62 -6.21
CA GLU A 386 -20.90 21.33 -6.73
C GLU A 386 -22.02 21.21 -5.71
N LEU A 387 -22.77 22.28 -5.50
CA LEU A 387 -23.88 22.36 -4.56
C LEU A 387 -25.03 23.12 -5.22
N VAL A 388 -26.16 22.45 -5.37
CA VAL A 388 -27.34 23.00 -6.05
C VAL A 388 -28.50 22.93 -5.10
N PHE A 389 -29.15 24.06 -4.85
CA PHE A 389 -30.42 24.12 -4.15
C PHE A 389 -31.55 23.58 -5.08
N THR A 390 -32.32 22.62 -4.61
CA THR A 390 -33.39 21.96 -5.42
C THR A 390 -34.80 22.18 -4.90
N GLY A 391 -34.97 22.99 -3.89
CA GLY A 391 -36.30 23.41 -3.44
C GLY A 391 -36.70 22.92 -2.05
N PRO A 392 -38.00 22.90 -1.71
CA PRO A 392 -39.15 23.31 -2.52
C PRO A 392 -39.24 24.82 -2.73
N PRO A 393 -39.97 25.31 -3.72
CA PRO A 393 -40.24 26.76 -3.90
C PRO A 393 -41.23 27.33 -2.87
N THR A 394 -42.11 26.48 -2.31
CA THR A 394 -43.12 26.87 -1.32
C THR A 394 -43.11 25.93 -0.11
N ALA A 395 -43.58 26.42 1.02
CA ALA A 395 -43.83 25.68 2.26
C ALA A 395 -45.07 26.21 2.94
N VAL A 396 -45.73 25.40 3.81
CA VAL A 396 -46.87 25.83 4.59
C VAL A 396 -46.43 26.23 6.00
N LYS A 397 -46.87 27.37 6.47
CA LYS A 397 -46.58 27.85 7.82
C LYS A 397 -46.99 26.82 8.87
N GLY A 398 -46.09 26.49 9.75
CA GLY A 398 -46.34 25.55 10.85
C GLY A 398 -46.23 24.07 10.45
N GLU A 399 -46.00 23.72 9.19
CA GLU A 399 -45.78 22.36 8.76
C GLU A 399 -44.28 22.05 8.52
N GLU A 400 -43.89 20.78 8.75
CA GLU A 400 -42.52 20.36 8.49
C GLU A 400 -42.30 20.20 6.99
N THR A 401 -41.31 20.91 6.46
CA THR A 401 -40.90 20.90 5.08
C THR A 401 -39.46 20.38 4.97
N ARG A 402 -39.15 19.64 3.93
CA ARG A 402 -37.78 19.24 3.62
C ARG A 402 -37.15 20.20 2.61
N VAL A 403 -36.15 20.92 3.05
CA VAL A 403 -35.30 21.75 2.17
C VAL A 403 -34.29 20.88 1.52
N THR A 404 -34.36 20.72 0.20
CA THR A 404 -33.56 19.78 -0.60
C THR A 404 -32.46 20.46 -1.37
N PHE A 405 -31.40 19.70 -1.63
CA PHE A 405 -30.25 20.11 -2.43
C PHE A 405 -29.55 18.89 -2.99
N ASP A 406 -28.70 19.07 -4.01
CA ASP A 406 -27.77 18.09 -4.50
C ASP A 406 -26.34 18.52 -4.18
N VAL A 407 -25.49 17.56 -3.80
CA VAL A 407 -24.06 17.77 -3.57
C VAL A 407 -23.24 16.73 -4.34
N SER A 408 -22.22 17.17 -5.07
CA SER A 408 -21.45 16.28 -5.96
C SER A 408 -20.34 15.47 -5.27
N LYS A 409 -20.04 15.78 -3.99
CA LYS A 409 -18.98 15.10 -3.22
C LYS A 409 -19.36 14.94 -1.76
N LEU A 410 -18.74 13.96 -1.07
CA LEU A 410 -18.88 13.83 0.40
C LEU A 410 -18.49 15.14 1.09
N SER A 411 -19.47 15.81 1.69
CA SER A 411 -19.31 17.14 2.26
C SER A 411 -20.01 17.30 3.58
N ALA A 412 -19.48 18.17 4.44
CA ALA A 412 -20.24 18.79 5.50
C ALA A 412 -21.02 19.96 4.88
N VAL A 413 -22.35 19.86 4.89
CA VAL A 413 -23.25 20.89 4.38
C VAL A 413 -23.85 21.64 5.54
N GLU A 414 -23.66 22.96 5.53
CA GLU A 414 -24.27 23.90 6.44
C GLU A 414 -25.48 24.56 5.74
N ILE A 415 -26.61 24.59 6.41
CA ILE A 415 -27.80 25.32 5.99
C ILE A 415 -28.10 26.45 6.97
N THR A 416 -28.37 27.62 6.42
CA THR A 416 -28.93 28.78 7.17
C THR A 416 -30.17 29.27 6.45
N ILE A 417 -31.28 29.30 7.14
CA ILE A 417 -32.58 29.85 6.64
C ILE A 417 -32.91 31.10 7.43
N THR A 418 -33.17 32.20 6.73
CA THR A 418 -33.46 33.50 7.34
C THR A 418 -34.73 34.12 6.72
N THR A 419 -35.48 34.87 7.55
CA THR A 419 -36.53 35.73 7.08
C THR A 419 -36.45 37.04 7.86
N GLN A 420 -36.60 38.19 7.19
CA GLN A 420 -36.55 39.54 7.80
C GLN A 420 -35.31 39.72 8.70
N GLY A 421 -34.15 39.19 8.30
CA GLY A 421 -32.92 39.27 9.07
C GLY A 421 -32.80 38.32 10.27
N LYS A 422 -33.85 37.55 10.60
CA LYS A 422 -33.90 36.58 11.70
C LYS A 422 -33.58 35.17 11.20
N THR A 423 -32.73 34.44 11.92
CA THR A 423 -32.40 33.04 11.62
C THR A 423 -33.55 32.15 12.08
N SER A 424 -34.09 31.36 11.14
CA SER A 424 -35.13 30.35 11.37
C SER A 424 -34.55 28.96 11.52
N LEU A 425 -33.45 28.66 10.81
CA LEU A 425 -32.70 27.41 10.91
C LEU A 425 -31.21 27.66 10.73
N ASN A 426 -30.38 27.00 11.54
CA ASN A 426 -28.95 26.85 11.31
C ASN A 426 -28.53 25.44 11.74
N LYS A 427 -28.08 24.62 10.77
CA LYS A 427 -27.65 23.24 11.00
C LYS A 427 -26.49 22.88 10.10
N VAL A 428 -25.68 21.91 10.57
CA VAL A 428 -24.62 21.27 9.79
C VAL A 428 -24.79 19.76 9.85
N ALA A 429 -24.68 19.10 8.71
CA ALA A 429 -24.68 17.64 8.63
C ALA A 429 -23.79 17.14 7.48
N THR A 430 -23.39 15.87 7.55
CA THR A 430 -22.57 15.25 6.52
C THR A 430 -23.45 14.52 5.50
N PHE A 431 -23.22 14.81 4.24
CA PHE A 431 -23.91 14.20 3.11
C PHE A 431 -22.91 13.54 2.17
N ARG A 432 -23.30 12.38 1.65
CA ARG A 432 -22.61 11.74 0.51
C ARG A 432 -23.03 12.43 -0.78
N ARG A 433 -22.35 12.10 -1.89
CA ARG A 433 -22.75 12.50 -3.23
C ARG A 433 -24.21 12.12 -3.49
N GLY A 434 -24.95 13.05 -4.05
CA GLY A 434 -26.37 12.91 -4.40
C GLY A 434 -27.27 13.86 -3.60
N PRO A 435 -28.57 13.58 -3.56
CA PRO A 435 -29.54 14.41 -2.90
C PRO A 435 -29.39 14.42 -1.38
N GLY A 436 -29.52 15.58 -0.80
CA GLY A 436 -29.55 15.82 0.64
C GLY A 436 -30.76 16.63 1.04
N SER A 437 -31.16 16.60 2.32
CA SER A 437 -32.22 17.43 2.84
C SER A 437 -32.05 17.78 4.32
N PHE A 438 -32.59 18.92 4.70
CA PHE A 438 -32.78 19.32 6.09
C PHE A 438 -34.28 19.50 6.39
N ALA A 439 -34.77 18.98 7.50
CA ALA A 439 -36.11 19.26 7.99
C ALA A 439 -36.16 20.69 8.55
N TRP A 440 -37.17 21.44 8.17
CA TRP A 440 -37.42 22.80 8.59
C TRP A 440 -38.91 23.05 8.71
N LYS A 441 -39.31 23.96 9.62
CA LYS A 441 -40.68 24.36 9.85
C LYS A 441 -40.79 25.91 9.87
N PRO A 442 -41.41 26.54 8.88
CA PRO A 442 -41.57 27.99 8.86
C PRO A 442 -42.49 28.47 9.99
N GLY A 443 -42.05 29.49 10.72
CA GLY A 443 -42.82 30.05 11.83
C GLY A 443 -43.79 31.17 11.43
N THR A 444 -43.53 31.79 10.27
CA THR A 444 -44.32 32.90 9.71
C THR A 444 -44.56 32.72 8.23
N THR A 445 -45.56 33.38 7.66
CA THR A 445 -45.73 33.51 6.21
C THR A 445 -44.72 34.49 5.63
N GLY A 446 -44.42 34.36 4.32
CA GLY A 446 -43.52 35.23 3.56
C GLY A 446 -42.24 34.55 3.08
N THR A 447 -41.36 35.32 2.49
CA THR A 447 -40.16 34.83 1.83
C THR A 447 -39.06 34.49 2.82
N TYR A 448 -38.48 33.30 2.70
CA TYR A 448 -37.32 32.83 3.43
C TYR A 448 -36.14 32.63 2.47
N THR A 449 -34.99 33.22 2.81
CA THR A 449 -33.74 33.00 2.09
C THR A 449 -33.05 31.80 2.67
N VAL A 450 -32.74 30.81 1.83
CA VAL A 450 -31.96 29.60 2.14
C VAL A 450 -30.53 29.83 1.65
N ARG A 451 -29.57 29.68 2.54
CA ARG A 451 -28.12 29.64 2.19
C ARG A 451 -27.57 28.30 2.55
N LEU A 452 -26.86 27.69 1.60
CA LEU A 452 -26.16 26.41 1.77
C LEU A 452 -24.69 26.63 1.53
N ALA A 453 -23.85 25.99 2.36
CA ALA A 453 -22.41 25.96 2.19
C ALA A 453 -21.91 24.51 2.36
N ALA A 454 -21.21 23.99 1.38
CA ALA A 454 -20.59 22.66 1.43
C ALA A 454 -19.09 22.78 1.63
N LYS A 455 -18.54 21.99 2.54
CA LYS A 455 -17.09 21.79 2.76
C LYS A 455 -16.76 20.35 2.47
N GLU A 456 -15.94 20.11 1.45
CA GLU A 456 -15.45 18.79 1.06
C GLU A 456 -14.61 18.15 2.19
N LEU A 457 -14.78 16.84 2.44
CA LEU A 457 -14.21 16.15 3.62
C LEU A 457 -13.05 15.20 3.33
N ARG A 458 -12.84 14.74 2.09
CA ARG A 458 -11.85 13.71 1.78
C ARG A 458 -10.44 14.26 1.49
N THR A 459 -10.37 15.43 0.86
CA THR A 459 -9.07 15.99 0.42
C THR A 459 -8.27 16.58 1.56
N GLY A 460 -8.94 17.01 2.65
CA GLY A 460 -8.33 17.77 3.73
C GLY A 460 -7.90 19.19 3.34
N GLN A 461 -8.21 19.65 2.13
CA GLN A 461 -7.87 21.00 1.64
C GLN A 461 -8.89 22.06 2.08
N GLY A 462 -10.04 21.62 2.60
CA GLY A 462 -11.09 22.53 3.06
C GLY A 462 -11.81 23.27 1.92
N LEU A 463 -11.83 22.66 0.73
CA LEU A 463 -12.53 23.18 -0.45
C LEU A 463 -14.01 23.45 -0.11
N ARG A 464 -14.49 24.65 -0.46
CA ARG A 464 -15.84 25.11 -0.11
C ARG A 464 -16.56 25.62 -1.34
N THR A 465 -17.87 25.41 -1.37
CA THR A 465 -18.82 26.03 -2.31
C THR A 465 -20.03 26.53 -1.56
N ARG A 466 -20.79 27.42 -2.19
CA ARG A 466 -22.01 28.01 -1.64
C ARG A 466 -23.06 28.12 -2.72
N THR A 467 -24.32 27.99 -2.31
CA THR A 467 -25.52 28.31 -3.14
C THR A 467 -26.57 28.90 -2.27
N SER A 468 -27.59 29.52 -2.90
CA SER A 468 -28.73 30.06 -2.21
C SER A 468 -29.98 29.83 -3.03
N GLY A 469 -31.12 29.91 -2.35
CA GLY A 469 -32.46 29.87 -2.95
C GLY A 469 -33.46 30.54 -2.04
N GLU A 470 -34.71 30.60 -2.47
CA GLU A 470 -35.80 31.17 -1.72
C GLU A 470 -36.97 30.19 -1.60
N ILE A 471 -37.67 30.25 -0.49
CA ILE A 471 -38.88 29.47 -0.22
C ILE A 471 -39.96 30.46 0.25
N GLU A 472 -41.10 30.46 -0.41
CA GLU A 472 -42.29 31.23 0.01
C GLU A 472 -43.10 30.41 1.01
N SER A 473 -43.28 30.93 2.23
CA SER A 473 -44.13 30.30 3.23
C SER A 473 -45.57 30.84 3.11
N LEU A 474 -46.43 29.93 2.70
CA LEU A 474 -47.90 30.19 2.57
C LEU A 474 -48.60 30.01 3.92
N PRO A 475 -49.83 30.55 4.08
CA PRO A 475 -50.62 30.40 5.29
C PRO A 475 -50.82 28.97 5.75
#